data_a31be13b9f730ad038daa71d99a2c9fc
#
_entry.id   a31be13b9f730ad038daa71d99a2c9fc
#
_cell.length_a   1.000
_cell.length_b   1.000
_cell.length_c   1.000
_cell.angle_alpha   90.00
_cell.angle_beta   90.00
_cell.angle_gamma   90.00
#
_symmetry.space_group_name_H-M   'P 1'
#
loop_
_entity.id
_entity.type
_entity.pdbx_description
1 polymer ?
#
loop_
_entity_poly.entity_id
_entity_poly.type
_entity_poly.pdbx_seq_one_letter_code
_entity_poly.pdbx_strand_id
1 'polypeptide(L)'
;MSKILLNTVEEAIESIKRGEIIIVVDDENRENEGDFVAAAEVITSEKINFMATHGRGLICTPLTEKKCKKLKLDRMVSSTSDPMDTAFTVSVDYRGDDVTTGISAADRSKTIRAMIDKKTRANDLTRPGHVFPLIAKEGGVLRRTGHTEAAIDFARLAGFEPAGVIVEIMNEDGSMARLPELVKVAKKFDLKIVLKDQHIQNDRNYNRLN
;
A
#
# COMPACT_ATOMS: atom_id res chain seq x y z
N MET A 1 -12.71 -25.25 16.08
CA MET A 1 -12.07 -24.34 15.09
C MET A 1 -10.68 -24.05 15.58
N SER A 2 -9.63 -24.38 14.82
CA SER A 2 -8.26 -24.02 15.17
C SER A 2 -8.14 -22.49 15.17
N LYS A 3 -7.62 -21.92 16.26
CA LYS A 3 -7.37 -20.48 16.39
C LYS A 3 -6.43 -20.06 15.25
N ILE A 4 -6.86 -19.17 14.35
CA ILE A 4 -6.01 -18.60 13.32
C ILE A 4 -4.96 -17.76 14.03
N LEU A 5 -3.69 -18.15 13.94
CA LEU A 5 -2.59 -17.41 14.53
C LEU A 5 -2.10 -16.39 13.49
N LEU A 6 -2.34 -15.12 13.77
CA LEU A 6 -1.82 -14.00 13.00
C LEU A 6 -0.49 -13.54 13.57
N ASN A 7 0.32 -12.91 12.75
CA ASN A 7 1.59 -12.33 13.17
C ASN A 7 1.38 -11.05 13.98
N THR A 8 2.40 -10.67 14.74
CA THR A 8 2.41 -9.39 15.45
C THR A 8 2.77 -8.24 14.52
N VAL A 9 2.48 -7.02 14.94
CA VAL A 9 2.84 -5.80 14.20
C VAL A 9 4.37 -5.68 14.10
N GLU A 10 5.10 -6.03 15.16
CA GLU A 10 6.56 -6.01 15.20
C GLU A 10 7.15 -6.98 14.16
N GLU A 11 6.62 -8.20 14.05
CA GLU A 11 7.04 -9.16 13.02
C GLU A 11 6.79 -8.61 11.60
N ALA A 12 5.66 -7.94 11.39
CA ALA A 12 5.33 -7.30 10.11
C ALA A 12 6.29 -6.15 9.79
N ILE A 13 6.61 -5.29 10.77
CA ILE A 13 7.59 -4.21 10.62
C ILE A 13 8.97 -4.76 10.26
N GLU A 14 9.44 -5.82 10.93
CA GLU A 14 10.72 -6.45 10.62
C GLU A 14 10.73 -7.08 9.21
N SER A 15 9.61 -7.61 8.72
CA SER A 15 9.49 -8.07 7.34
C SER A 15 9.60 -6.90 6.35
N ILE A 16 8.89 -5.80 6.59
CA ILE A 16 9.01 -4.59 5.74
C ILE A 16 10.44 -4.06 5.75
N LYS A 17 11.15 -4.02 6.90
CA LYS A 17 12.56 -3.61 6.98
C LYS A 17 13.48 -4.46 6.09
N ARG A 18 13.21 -5.76 5.99
CA ARG A 18 13.94 -6.66 5.07
C ARG A 18 13.51 -6.48 3.60
N GLY A 19 12.57 -5.57 3.34
CA GLY A 19 12.02 -5.32 2.01
C GLY A 19 10.99 -6.37 1.56
N GLU A 20 10.44 -7.15 2.47
CA GLU A 20 9.44 -8.17 2.16
C GLU A 20 8.04 -7.55 1.97
N ILE A 21 7.16 -8.31 1.31
CA ILE A 21 5.73 -8.02 1.22
C ILE A 21 5.05 -8.64 2.43
N ILE A 22 4.06 -7.96 2.99
CA ILE A 22 3.18 -8.50 4.04
C ILE A 22 1.73 -8.50 3.57
N ILE A 23 0.86 -9.20 4.29
CA ILE A 23 -0.58 -9.13 4.13
C ILE A 23 -1.15 -8.35 5.31
N VAL A 24 -1.89 -7.29 5.04
CA VAL A 24 -2.64 -6.52 6.03
C VAL A 24 -4.12 -6.80 5.84
N VAL A 25 -4.80 -7.24 6.90
CA VAL A 25 -6.22 -7.60 6.88
C VAL A 25 -7.04 -6.54 7.56
N ASP A 26 -8.16 -6.19 6.98
CA ASP A 26 -9.15 -5.27 7.55
C ASP A 26 -10.09 -5.97 8.52
N ASP A 27 -10.78 -5.18 9.34
CA ASP A 27 -11.87 -5.65 10.20
C ASP A 27 -13.04 -6.16 9.35
N GLU A 28 -13.68 -7.25 9.80
CA GLU A 28 -14.82 -7.86 9.11
C GLU A 28 -16.05 -6.94 9.06
N ASN A 29 -16.15 -5.94 9.95
CA ASN A 29 -17.23 -4.95 9.96
C ASN A 29 -16.93 -3.72 9.10
N ARG A 30 -15.75 -3.64 8.44
CA ARG A 30 -15.38 -2.56 7.52
C ARG A 30 -15.42 -3.07 6.07
N GLU A 31 -14.29 -3.25 5.40
CA GLU A 31 -14.21 -3.80 4.03
C GLU A 31 -14.11 -5.33 4.04
N ASN A 32 -13.62 -5.90 5.16
CA ASN A 32 -13.37 -7.33 5.31
C ASN A 32 -12.48 -7.89 4.19
N GLU A 33 -11.46 -7.14 3.82
CA GLU A 33 -10.53 -7.47 2.74
C GLU A 33 -9.09 -7.57 3.26
N GLY A 34 -8.18 -8.03 2.43
CA GLY A 34 -6.76 -8.04 2.71
C GLY A 34 -5.95 -7.59 1.52
N ASP A 35 -4.94 -6.77 1.79
CA ASP A 35 -4.03 -6.25 0.77
C ASP A 35 -2.62 -6.83 0.95
N PHE A 36 -1.93 -7.05 -0.16
CA PHE A 36 -0.48 -7.05 -0.15
C PHE A 36 0.02 -5.62 0.12
N VAL A 37 0.96 -5.49 1.03
CA VAL A 37 1.56 -4.20 1.41
C VAL A 37 3.08 -4.31 1.34
N ALA A 38 3.72 -3.31 0.72
CA ALA A 38 5.17 -3.18 0.67
C ALA A 38 5.57 -1.71 0.83
N ALA A 39 6.80 -1.44 1.31
CA ALA A 39 7.35 -0.09 1.29
C ALA A 39 7.73 0.32 -0.15
N ALA A 40 7.34 1.54 -0.56
CA ALA A 40 7.60 2.05 -1.91
C ALA A 40 9.11 2.20 -2.21
N GLU A 41 9.94 2.46 -1.20
CA GLU A 41 11.37 2.68 -1.35
C GLU A 41 12.13 1.44 -1.82
N VAL A 42 11.65 0.26 -1.44
CA VAL A 42 12.28 -1.04 -1.76
C VAL A 42 11.47 -1.85 -2.77
N ILE A 43 10.53 -1.20 -3.48
CA ILE A 43 9.74 -1.85 -4.52
C ILE A 43 10.61 -2.18 -5.75
N THR A 44 10.39 -3.35 -6.32
CA THR A 44 11.07 -3.82 -7.54
C THR A 44 10.06 -4.30 -8.56
N SER A 45 10.51 -4.55 -9.80
CA SER A 45 9.65 -5.11 -10.84
C SER A 45 9.11 -6.49 -10.48
N GLU A 46 9.92 -7.32 -9.81
CA GLU A 46 9.54 -8.65 -9.35
C GLU A 46 8.42 -8.57 -8.30
N LYS A 47 8.52 -7.63 -7.35
CA LYS A 47 7.47 -7.41 -6.34
C LYS A 47 6.18 -6.91 -6.97
N ILE A 48 6.24 -5.95 -7.89
CA ILE A 48 5.06 -5.47 -8.63
C ILE A 48 4.44 -6.63 -9.43
N ASN A 49 5.25 -7.44 -10.09
CA ASN A 49 4.75 -8.61 -10.81
C ASN A 49 4.09 -9.63 -9.87
N PHE A 50 4.71 -9.88 -8.72
CA PHE A 50 4.15 -10.75 -7.68
C PHE A 50 2.79 -10.23 -7.19
N MET A 51 2.72 -8.95 -6.81
CA MET A 51 1.50 -8.32 -6.31
C MET A 51 0.39 -8.31 -7.37
N ALA A 52 0.71 -7.98 -8.62
CA ALA A 52 -0.25 -8.02 -9.73
C ALA A 52 -0.77 -9.44 -10.02
N THR A 53 0.12 -10.44 -10.01
CA THR A 53 -0.23 -11.83 -10.33
C THR A 53 -1.06 -12.49 -9.24
N HIS A 54 -0.70 -12.26 -7.98
CA HIS A 54 -1.28 -12.98 -6.85
C HIS A 54 -2.31 -12.16 -6.05
N GLY A 55 -2.26 -10.82 -6.16
CA GLY A 55 -3.30 -9.94 -5.61
C GLY A 55 -4.47 -9.80 -6.57
N ARG A 56 -4.19 -9.53 -7.84
CA ARG A 56 -5.18 -9.28 -8.91
C ARG A 56 -5.95 -7.97 -8.77
N GLY A 57 -5.73 -7.23 -7.67
CA GLY A 57 -6.32 -5.93 -7.39
C GLY A 57 -5.64 -4.77 -8.13
N LEU A 58 -6.02 -3.56 -7.80
CA LEU A 58 -5.46 -2.34 -8.36
C LEU A 58 -4.14 -1.97 -7.66
N ILE A 59 -3.07 -1.77 -8.44
CA ILE A 59 -1.81 -1.28 -7.86
C ILE A 59 -1.94 0.19 -7.50
N CYS A 60 -2.01 0.45 -6.20
CA CYS A 60 -2.11 1.77 -5.61
C CYS A 60 -0.84 2.14 -4.84
N THR A 61 -0.55 3.44 -4.78
CA THR A 61 0.62 3.97 -4.07
C THR A 61 0.18 5.01 -3.04
N PRO A 62 -0.05 4.60 -1.79
CA PRO A 62 -0.23 5.52 -0.67
C PRO A 62 0.96 6.47 -0.53
N LEU A 63 0.66 7.78 -0.48
CA LEU A 63 1.62 8.86 -0.31
C LEU A 63 1.11 9.84 0.74
N THR A 64 2.03 10.53 1.42
CA THR A 64 1.65 11.62 2.31
C THR A 64 1.04 12.79 1.52
N GLU A 65 0.14 13.54 2.15
CA GLU A 65 -0.46 14.75 1.55
C GLU A 65 0.62 15.75 1.09
N LYS A 66 1.68 15.92 1.89
CA LYS A 66 2.83 16.76 1.55
C LYS A 66 3.51 16.32 0.23
N LYS A 67 3.69 15.01 0.04
CA LYS A 67 4.29 14.45 -1.18
C LYS A 67 3.35 14.65 -2.38
N CYS A 68 2.06 14.42 -2.22
CA CYS A 68 1.07 14.64 -3.26
C CYS A 68 1.03 16.11 -3.69
N LYS A 69 1.01 17.06 -2.74
CA LYS A 69 1.08 18.50 -3.03
C LYS A 69 2.34 18.89 -3.81
N LYS A 70 3.53 18.37 -3.39
CA LYS A 70 4.80 18.61 -4.10
C LYS A 70 4.74 18.14 -5.55
N LEU A 71 4.15 16.98 -5.81
CA LEU A 71 4.05 16.38 -7.14
C LEU A 71 2.83 16.85 -7.93
N LYS A 72 1.99 17.75 -7.37
CA LYS A 72 0.72 18.20 -7.96
C LYS A 72 -0.19 17.02 -8.33
N LEU A 73 -0.32 16.10 -7.39
CA LEU A 73 -1.23 14.97 -7.48
C LEU A 73 -2.56 15.38 -6.81
N ASP A 74 -3.41 15.99 -7.59
CA ASP A 74 -4.73 16.43 -7.12
C ASP A 74 -5.69 15.24 -7.05
N ARG A 75 -6.74 15.35 -6.22
CA ARG A 75 -7.79 14.34 -6.16
C ARG A 75 -8.40 14.14 -7.55
N MET A 76 -8.72 12.90 -7.88
CA MET A 76 -9.37 12.53 -9.15
C MET A 76 -10.75 13.19 -9.29
N VAL A 77 -11.44 13.42 -8.18
CA VAL A 77 -12.74 14.11 -8.12
C VAL A 77 -12.73 15.17 -7.03
N SER A 78 -13.46 16.26 -7.22
CA SER A 78 -13.58 17.36 -6.26
C SER A 78 -14.42 16.98 -5.03
N SER A 79 -15.38 16.07 -5.20
CA SER A 79 -16.19 15.47 -4.14
C SER A 79 -16.30 13.97 -4.38
N THR A 80 -16.22 13.19 -3.31
CA THR A 80 -16.37 11.74 -3.39
C THR A 80 -17.76 11.32 -2.95
N SER A 81 -18.29 10.28 -3.61
CA SER A 81 -19.46 9.51 -3.16
C SER A 81 -19.07 8.18 -2.50
N ASP A 82 -17.76 7.90 -2.43
CA ASP A 82 -17.23 6.70 -1.77
C ASP A 82 -17.44 6.80 -0.25
N PRO A 83 -18.18 5.85 0.37
CA PRO A 83 -18.41 5.85 1.81
C PRO A 83 -17.11 5.69 2.61
N MET A 84 -16.06 5.14 2.03
CA MET A 84 -14.74 4.97 2.66
C MET A 84 -13.84 6.21 2.52
N ASP A 85 -14.24 7.22 1.73
CA ASP A 85 -13.48 8.45 1.44
C ASP A 85 -12.05 8.15 0.97
N THR A 86 -11.88 7.13 0.12
CA THR A 86 -10.56 6.80 -0.44
C THR A 86 -10.10 7.89 -1.38
N ALA A 87 -9.00 8.54 -1.02
CA ALA A 87 -8.55 9.75 -1.69
C ALA A 87 -7.69 9.43 -2.92
N PHE A 88 -8.30 8.87 -3.96
CA PHE A 88 -7.65 8.68 -5.26
C PHE A 88 -7.20 10.00 -5.86
N THR A 89 -5.99 10.03 -6.39
CA THR A 89 -5.52 11.10 -7.26
C THR A 89 -5.64 10.68 -8.72
N VAL A 90 -5.36 11.60 -9.65
CA VAL A 90 -5.14 11.20 -11.04
C VAL A 90 -4.02 10.17 -11.12
N SER A 91 -4.17 9.17 -11.99
CA SER A 91 -3.13 8.17 -12.23
C SER A 91 -1.93 8.80 -12.96
N VAL A 92 -0.75 8.22 -12.75
CA VAL A 92 0.50 8.75 -13.30
C VAL A 92 1.42 7.67 -13.84
N ASP A 93 2.34 8.08 -14.73
CA ASP A 93 3.54 7.33 -15.11
C ASP A 93 4.76 8.24 -15.05
N TYR A 94 5.92 7.67 -14.78
CA TYR A 94 7.18 8.41 -14.81
C TYR A 94 7.66 8.64 -16.26
N ARG A 95 8.18 9.83 -16.54
CA ARG A 95 8.71 10.27 -17.83
C ARG A 95 10.19 9.97 -18.01
N GLY A 96 10.71 8.85 -17.52
CA GLY A 96 12.09 8.48 -17.72
C GLY A 96 12.32 7.83 -19.10
N ASP A 97 13.51 8.01 -19.67
CA ASP A 97 13.89 7.44 -20.97
C ASP A 97 13.83 5.90 -20.99
N ASP A 98 13.84 5.29 -19.83
CA ASP A 98 13.79 3.84 -19.60
C ASP A 98 12.38 3.31 -19.27
N VAL A 99 11.35 4.16 -19.34
CA VAL A 99 9.92 3.81 -19.19
C VAL A 99 9.30 3.69 -20.58
N THR A 100 8.56 2.60 -20.82
CA THR A 100 7.91 2.34 -22.11
C THR A 100 6.46 2.88 -22.12
N THR A 101 5.46 2.00 -22.03
CA THR A 101 4.04 2.41 -22.00
C THR A 101 3.52 2.74 -20.60
N GLY A 102 4.28 2.44 -19.55
CA GLY A 102 3.90 2.68 -18.14
C GLY A 102 3.27 1.47 -17.43
N ILE A 103 2.69 0.51 -18.18
CA ILE A 103 1.90 -0.58 -17.58
C ILE A 103 2.74 -1.78 -17.11
N SER A 104 3.94 -2.01 -17.67
CA SER A 104 4.76 -3.16 -17.28
C SER A 104 5.12 -3.10 -15.79
N ALA A 105 5.41 -4.25 -15.17
CA ALA A 105 5.85 -4.29 -13.79
C ALA A 105 7.13 -3.45 -13.57
N ALA A 106 8.02 -3.44 -14.55
CA ALA A 106 9.22 -2.61 -14.55
C ALA A 106 8.87 -1.12 -14.57
N ASP A 107 8.00 -0.68 -15.47
CA ASP A 107 7.60 0.72 -15.59
C ASP A 107 6.87 1.21 -14.34
N ARG A 108 5.94 0.40 -13.80
CA ARG A 108 5.22 0.75 -12.57
C ARG A 108 6.16 0.86 -11.37
N SER A 109 7.13 -0.06 -11.23
CA SER A 109 8.13 0.03 -10.15
C SER A 109 8.98 1.30 -10.25
N LYS A 110 9.38 1.71 -11.46
CA LYS A 110 10.10 2.96 -11.71
C LYS A 110 9.26 4.18 -11.37
N THR A 111 7.99 4.19 -11.79
CA THR A 111 7.03 5.26 -11.46
C THR A 111 6.86 5.42 -9.95
N ILE A 112 6.67 4.31 -9.22
CA ILE A 112 6.54 4.33 -7.76
C ILE A 112 7.80 4.88 -7.10
N ARG A 113 8.97 4.41 -7.50
CA ARG A 113 10.25 4.92 -6.97
C ARG A 113 10.50 6.38 -7.33
N ALA A 114 10.15 6.80 -8.53
CA ALA A 114 10.23 8.21 -8.94
C ALA A 114 9.34 9.10 -8.05
N MET A 115 8.11 8.68 -7.73
CA MET A 115 7.22 9.48 -6.88
C MET A 115 7.79 9.75 -5.49
N ILE A 116 8.62 8.87 -4.94
CA ILE A 116 9.23 9.08 -3.62
C ILE A 116 10.59 9.78 -3.68
N ASP A 117 11.26 9.79 -4.81
CA ASP A 117 12.54 10.49 -4.98
C ASP A 117 12.37 12.00 -4.69
N LYS A 118 13.32 12.55 -3.90
CA LYS A 118 13.32 13.96 -3.52
C LYS A 118 13.57 14.89 -4.71
N LYS A 119 14.22 14.40 -5.78
CA LYS A 119 14.56 15.17 -6.99
C LYS A 119 13.40 15.25 -7.98
N THR A 120 12.48 14.30 -7.95
CA THR A 120 11.33 14.24 -8.87
C THR A 120 10.43 15.47 -8.70
N ARG A 121 10.07 16.04 -9.84
CA ARG A 121 9.16 17.19 -9.99
C ARG A 121 7.84 16.75 -10.63
N ALA A 122 6.81 17.58 -10.49
CA ALA A 122 5.50 17.30 -11.07
C ALA A 122 5.52 17.08 -12.59
N ASN A 123 6.43 17.75 -13.31
CA ASN A 123 6.56 17.62 -14.77
C ASN A 123 7.30 16.35 -15.21
N ASP A 124 7.92 15.62 -14.28
CA ASP A 124 8.56 14.34 -14.57
C ASP A 124 7.53 13.18 -14.58
N LEU A 125 6.26 13.51 -14.33
CA LEU A 125 5.14 12.56 -14.35
C LEU A 125 4.16 12.91 -15.47
N THR A 126 3.75 11.90 -16.25
CA THR A 126 2.62 12.01 -17.19
C THR A 126 1.30 11.76 -16.46
N ARG A 127 0.22 12.34 -16.97
CA ARG A 127 -1.15 12.20 -16.48
C ARG A 127 -2.11 12.10 -17.68
N PRO A 128 -3.01 11.10 -17.72
CA PRO A 128 -3.11 9.95 -16.84
C PRO A 128 -1.97 8.97 -17.06
N GLY A 129 -1.87 7.95 -16.19
CA GLY A 129 -0.91 6.85 -16.26
C GLY A 129 -1.48 5.55 -15.69
N HIS A 130 -0.60 4.63 -15.28
CA HIS A 130 -0.95 3.27 -14.88
C HIS A 130 -0.69 2.98 -13.39
N VAL A 131 -0.17 3.93 -12.62
CA VAL A 131 -0.04 3.86 -11.17
C VAL A 131 -1.02 4.83 -10.53
N PHE A 132 -1.72 4.40 -9.48
CA PHE A 132 -2.78 5.15 -8.81
C PHE A 132 -2.31 5.63 -7.42
N PRO A 133 -1.83 6.89 -7.30
CA PRO A 133 -1.49 7.43 -6.01
C PRO A 133 -2.73 7.66 -5.14
N LEU A 134 -2.59 7.39 -3.83
CA LEU A 134 -3.62 7.66 -2.83
C LEU A 134 -3.09 8.67 -1.80
N ILE A 135 -3.89 9.67 -1.44
CA ILE A 135 -3.53 10.62 -0.40
C ILE A 135 -3.90 10.02 0.96
N ALA A 136 -2.89 9.63 1.75
CA ALA A 136 -3.12 9.18 3.11
C ALA A 136 -3.49 10.35 4.03
N LYS A 137 -4.40 10.10 4.97
CA LYS A 137 -4.78 11.08 6.00
C LYS A 137 -3.59 11.30 6.95
N GLU A 138 -3.32 12.55 7.29
CA GLU A 138 -2.36 12.89 8.33
C GLU A 138 -2.79 12.30 9.67
N GLY A 139 -1.86 11.68 10.41
CA GLY A 139 -2.15 10.92 11.63
C GLY A 139 -2.34 9.41 11.40
N GLY A 140 -2.19 8.93 10.15
CA GLY A 140 -2.14 7.50 9.82
C GLY A 140 -3.39 6.72 10.22
N VAL A 141 -3.20 5.46 10.63
CA VAL A 141 -4.29 4.54 11.02
C VAL A 141 -5.10 5.02 12.22
N LEU A 142 -4.54 5.88 13.07
CA LEU A 142 -5.28 6.49 14.17
C LEU A 142 -6.33 7.49 13.69
N ARG A 143 -6.18 8.02 12.49
CA ARG A 143 -7.11 8.99 11.89
C ARG A 143 -8.10 8.33 10.94
N ARG A 144 -7.64 7.41 10.10
CA ARG A 144 -8.46 6.62 9.19
C ARG A 144 -7.89 5.19 9.14
N THR A 145 -8.70 4.24 9.54
CA THR A 145 -8.32 2.82 9.61
C THR A 145 -8.33 2.14 8.23
N GLY A 146 -7.67 2.71 7.22
CA GLY A 146 -7.59 2.15 5.86
C GLY A 146 -6.23 1.50 5.57
N HIS A 147 -6.19 0.61 4.56
CA HIS A 147 -4.94 0.05 4.05
C HIS A 147 -3.97 1.14 3.55
N THR A 148 -4.51 2.24 3.03
CA THR A 148 -3.75 3.44 2.64
C THR A 148 -2.89 3.98 3.78
N GLU A 149 -3.50 4.19 4.95
CA GLU A 149 -2.82 4.70 6.13
C GLU A 149 -1.89 3.66 6.74
N ALA A 150 -2.33 2.39 6.80
CA ALA A 150 -1.51 1.29 7.30
C ALA A 150 -0.19 1.15 6.50
N ALA A 151 -0.23 1.26 5.18
CA ALA A 151 0.96 1.17 4.34
C ALA A 151 1.97 2.28 4.63
N ILE A 152 1.51 3.52 4.86
CA ILE A 152 2.36 4.66 5.27
C ILE A 152 3.00 4.40 6.63
N ASP A 153 2.22 3.93 7.60
CA ASP A 153 2.69 3.71 8.96
C ASP A 153 3.69 2.55 9.02
N PHE A 154 3.43 1.44 8.34
CA PHE A 154 4.40 0.32 8.24
C PHE A 154 5.70 0.75 7.57
N ALA A 155 5.66 1.54 6.49
CA ALA A 155 6.86 2.06 5.84
C ALA A 155 7.66 2.96 6.80
N ARG A 156 6.98 3.91 7.48
CA ARG A 156 7.58 4.82 8.46
C ARG A 156 8.21 4.08 9.63
N LEU A 157 7.49 3.12 10.24
CA LEU A 157 7.97 2.34 11.38
C LEU A 157 9.12 1.40 11.00
N ALA A 158 9.18 0.97 9.74
CA ALA A 158 10.31 0.23 9.20
C ALA A 158 11.54 1.10 8.86
N GLY A 159 11.42 2.44 8.99
CA GLY A 159 12.53 3.38 8.74
C GLY A 159 12.65 3.85 7.29
N PHE A 160 11.65 3.57 6.45
CA PHE A 160 11.58 4.03 5.06
C PHE A 160 10.86 5.37 4.90
N GLU A 161 10.98 5.97 3.72
CA GLU A 161 10.13 7.10 3.33
C GLU A 161 8.64 6.69 3.52
N PRO A 162 7.78 7.55 4.11
CA PRO A 162 6.38 7.21 4.38
C PRO A 162 5.57 7.16 3.08
N ALA A 163 5.72 6.06 2.38
CA ALA A 163 5.07 5.72 1.12
C ALA A 163 4.98 4.19 0.98
N GLY A 164 3.86 3.69 0.53
CA GLY A 164 3.64 2.26 0.35
C GLY A 164 3.18 1.88 -1.05
N VAL A 165 3.08 0.59 -1.27
CA VAL A 165 2.38 -0.03 -2.41
C VAL A 165 1.38 -1.00 -1.83
N ILE A 166 0.14 -0.91 -2.26
CA ILE A 166 -0.94 -1.80 -1.85
C ILE A 166 -1.65 -2.39 -3.06
N VAL A 167 -2.13 -3.61 -2.91
CA VAL A 167 -2.94 -4.31 -3.92
C VAL A 167 -3.90 -5.24 -3.21
N GLU A 168 -5.17 -5.13 -3.48
CA GLU A 168 -6.20 -5.99 -2.93
C GLU A 168 -5.99 -7.44 -3.38
N ILE A 169 -6.31 -8.41 -2.50
CA ILE A 169 -6.15 -9.83 -2.79
C ILE A 169 -7.50 -10.45 -3.13
N MET A 170 -7.60 -10.93 -4.35
CA MET A 170 -8.77 -11.66 -4.86
C MET A 170 -8.48 -13.16 -4.99
N ASN A 171 -9.51 -13.96 -4.88
CA ASN A 171 -9.51 -15.36 -5.25
C ASN A 171 -9.37 -15.56 -6.76
N GLU A 172 -9.15 -16.80 -7.21
CA GLU A 172 -8.99 -17.12 -8.64
C GLU A 172 -10.26 -16.89 -9.45
N ASP A 173 -11.41 -16.95 -8.79
CA ASP A 173 -12.73 -16.68 -9.39
C ASP A 173 -13.09 -15.18 -9.46
N GLY A 174 -12.19 -14.30 -8.96
CA GLY A 174 -12.37 -12.86 -8.92
C GLY A 174 -13.14 -12.34 -7.71
N SER A 175 -13.59 -13.19 -6.80
CA SER A 175 -14.18 -12.76 -5.52
C SER A 175 -13.09 -12.28 -4.56
N MET A 176 -13.45 -11.41 -3.61
CA MET A 176 -12.47 -10.93 -2.62
C MET A 176 -12.07 -12.04 -1.66
N ALA A 177 -10.75 -12.23 -1.46
CA ALA A 177 -10.24 -13.16 -0.47
C ALA A 177 -10.53 -12.64 0.95
N ARG A 178 -11.08 -13.52 1.79
CA ARG A 178 -11.36 -13.23 3.19
C ARG A 178 -10.30 -13.90 4.08
N LEU A 179 -10.33 -13.65 5.38
CA LEU A 179 -9.31 -14.11 6.31
C LEU A 179 -8.90 -15.59 6.13
N PRO A 180 -9.81 -16.56 5.94
CA PRO A 180 -9.43 -17.96 5.73
C PRO A 180 -8.60 -18.19 4.46
N GLU A 181 -8.91 -17.51 3.36
CA GLU A 181 -8.19 -17.56 2.08
C GLU A 181 -6.85 -16.82 2.20
N LEU A 182 -6.84 -15.63 2.83
CA LEU A 182 -5.63 -14.84 3.07
C LEU A 182 -4.58 -15.59 3.89
N VAL A 183 -5.00 -16.37 4.88
CA VAL A 183 -4.10 -17.26 5.64
C VAL A 183 -3.47 -18.34 4.74
N LYS A 184 -4.23 -18.87 3.77
CA LYS A 184 -3.67 -19.83 2.80
C LYS A 184 -2.65 -19.16 1.89
N VAL A 185 -2.93 -17.94 1.43
CA VAL A 185 -2.00 -17.11 0.62
C VAL A 185 -0.74 -16.82 1.41
N ALA A 186 -0.86 -16.37 2.67
CA ALA A 186 0.28 -16.11 3.56
C ALA A 186 1.18 -17.34 3.71
N LYS A 187 0.59 -18.52 3.97
CA LYS A 187 1.32 -19.78 4.08
C LYS A 187 1.98 -20.20 2.77
N LYS A 188 1.28 -20.05 1.64
CA LYS A 188 1.79 -20.44 0.31
C LYS A 188 3.05 -19.67 -0.06
N PHE A 189 3.15 -18.40 0.33
CA PHE A 189 4.23 -17.50 -0.06
C PHE A 189 5.16 -17.13 1.11
N ASP A 190 4.97 -17.75 2.28
CA ASP A 190 5.73 -17.46 3.52
C ASP A 190 5.71 -15.97 3.89
N LEU A 191 4.52 -15.35 3.80
CA LEU A 191 4.33 -13.95 4.13
C LEU A 191 3.77 -13.77 5.54
N LYS A 192 4.15 -12.68 6.18
CA LYS A 192 3.50 -12.26 7.43
C LYS A 192 2.11 -11.73 7.14
N ILE A 193 1.16 -12.11 8.00
CA ILE A 193 -0.23 -11.64 7.94
C ILE A 193 -0.63 -11.02 9.27
N VAL A 194 -1.13 -9.80 9.23
CA VAL A 194 -1.42 -8.99 10.43
C VAL A 194 -2.78 -8.32 10.30
N LEU A 195 -3.50 -8.21 11.43
CA LEU A 195 -4.71 -7.40 11.51
C LEU A 195 -4.34 -5.93 11.71
N LYS A 196 -4.98 -5.07 10.97
CA LYS A 196 -4.81 -3.62 11.05
C LYS A 196 -5.10 -3.06 12.45
N ASP A 197 -6.08 -3.61 13.17
CA ASP A 197 -6.45 -3.13 14.50
C ASP A 197 -5.39 -3.38 15.58
N GLN A 198 -4.56 -4.41 15.43
CA GLN A 198 -3.40 -4.63 16.28
C GLN A 198 -2.37 -3.49 16.13
N HIS A 199 -2.24 -2.93 14.93
CA HIS A 199 -1.39 -1.78 14.66
C HIS A 199 -1.83 -0.54 15.43
N ILE A 200 -3.14 -0.28 15.53
CA ILE A 200 -3.70 0.85 16.29
C ILE A 200 -3.36 0.78 17.78
N GLN A 201 -3.39 -0.43 18.36
CA GLN A 201 -3.07 -0.61 19.79
C GLN A 201 -1.59 -0.34 20.07
N ASN A 202 -0.70 -0.77 19.18
CA ASN A 202 0.74 -0.58 19.32
C ASN A 202 1.17 0.87 19.10
N ASP A 203 0.60 1.57 18.12
CA ASP A 203 0.91 2.99 17.88
C ASP A 203 0.46 3.89 19.05
N ARG A 204 -0.62 3.55 19.74
CA ARG A 204 -1.01 4.22 21.00
C ARG A 204 0.01 4.00 22.13
N ASN A 205 0.61 2.83 22.20
CA ASN A 205 1.65 2.53 23.19
C ASN A 205 2.99 3.21 22.81
N TYR A 206 3.34 3.23 21.54
CA TYR A 206 4.55 3.89 21.04
C TYR A 206 4.53 5.41 21.22
N ASN A 207 3.39 6.06 20.95
CA ASN A 207 3.21 7.51 21.17
C ASN A 207 3.09 7.93 22.65
N ARG A 208 2.97 6.97 23.58
CA ARG A 208 3.04 7.21 25.04
C ARG A 208 4.47 7.12 25.60
N LEU A 209 5.41 6.60 24.82
CA LEU A 209 6.80 6.37 25.24
C LEU A 209 7.78 7.39 24.65
N ASN A 210 7.31 8.29 23.79
CA ASN A 210 8.03 9.44 23.20
C ASN A 210 7.22 10.73 23.49
#